data_3d7532aa5c5714d42a589c245d2bf0cd
#
_entry.id   3d7532aa5c5714d42a589c245d2bf0cd
#
_cell.length_a   1.000
_cell.length_b   1.000
_cell.length_c   1.000
_cell.angle_alpha   90.00
_cell.angle_beta   90.00
_cell.angle_gamma   90.00
#
_symmetry.space_group_name_H-M   'P 1'
#
loop_
_entity.id
_entity.type
_entity.pdbx_description
1 polymer ?
#
loop_
_entity_poly.entity_id
_entity_poly.type
_entity_poly.pdbx_seq_one_letter_code
_entity_poly.pdbx_strand_id
1 'polypeptide(L)'
;MTRPSIAVLDYGIGNLRSAEKAIQHVGGDAFLTADADAVRSADAVVLPGVGAFGACMDALRGCGLESVVHDSVATGRPFLGICVGMQMLFTASDEDPSARGLGIIPGRVQWIPPGVKRPQMQWNQLRVVATDDPLLQGPEFTAEAAWVYFVHSLHGVPDDPNTIAATCEYGGTLNAAFRRGNVFATQFHPEKSSRVGLALLGNFVREAGSHGR
;
A
#
# COMPACT_ATOMS: atom_id res chain seq x y z
N MET A 1 -24.76 3.75 -10.70
CA MET A 1 -23.65 2.80 -10.57
C MET A 1 -23.52 2.47 -9.09
N THR A 2 -23.47 1.20 -8.72
CA THR A 2 -23.18 0.78 -7.33
C THR A 2 -21.76 1.17 -6.97
N ARG A 3 -21.55 1.63 -5.75
CA ARG A 3 -20.21 1.90 -5.23
C ARG A 3 -19.47 0.58 -5.04
N PRO A 4 -18.19 0.45 -5.46
CA PRO A 4 -17.45 -0.78 -5.21
C PRO A 4 -17.24 -0.98 -3.71
N SER A 5 -17.44 -2.21 -3.25
CA SER A 5 -17.20 -2.62 -1.87
C SER A 5 -15.71 -2.83 -1.64
N ILE A 6 -15.13 -2.21 -0.60
CA ILE A 6 -13.69 -2.26 -0.34
C ILE A 6 -13.44 -2.68 1.09
N ALA A 7 -12.89 -3.89 1.27
CA ALA A 7 -12.52 -4.39 2.58
C ALA A 7 -11.19 -3.79 3.03
N VAL A 8 -11.21 -3.07 4.14
CA VAL A 8 -10.00 -2.60 4.84
C VAL A 8 -9.72 -3.59 5.96
N LEU A 9 -8.59 -4.31 5.87
CA LEU A 9 -8.26 -5.39 6.80
C LEU A 9 -8.01 -4.85 8.19
N ASP A 10 -8.77 -5.36 9.18
CA ASP A 10 -8.63 -5.05 10.59
C ASP A 10 -7.99 -6.23 11.32
N TYR A 11 -6.68 -6.20 11.45
CA TYR A 11 -5.90 -7.17 12.24
C TYR A 11 -5.38 -6.55 13.54
N GLY A 12 -6.04 -5.49 14.03
CA GLY A 12 -5.74 -4.82 15.29
C GLY A 12 -4.61 -3.78 15.22
N ILE A 13 -3.94 -3.61 14.08
CA ILE A 13 -2.84 -2.66 13.89
C ILE A 13 -3.09 -1.81 12.64
N GLY A 14 -3.04 -0.48 12.78
CA GLY A 14 -3.11 0.42 11.63
C GLY A 14 -3.89 1.69 11.89
N ASN A 15 -3.72 2.67 10.98
CA ASN A 15 -4.56 3.87 10.93
C ASN A 15 -5.84 3.59 10.11
N LEU A 16 -6.56 2.52 10.52
CA LEU A 16 -7.62 1.89 9.76
C LEU A 16 -8.75 2.85 9.41
N ARG A 17 -9.21 3.62 10.41
CA ARG A 17 -10.33 4.57 10.23
C ARG A 17 -10.01 5.70 9.26
N SER A 18 -8.74 6.14 9.20
CA SER A 18 -8.35 7.17 8.24
C SER A 18 -8.35 6.64 6.81
N ALA A 19 -7.87 5.41 6.59
CA ALA A 19 -7.92 4.75 5.29
C ALA A 19 -9.37 4.52 4.85
N GLU A 20 -10.22 3.95 5.72
CA GLU A 20 -11.65 3.74 5.47
C GLU A 20 -12.34 5.05 5.05
N LYS A 21 -12.21 6.11 5.86
CA LYS A 21 -12.85 7.41 5.57
C LYS A 21 -12.34 8.07 4.31
N ALA A 22 -11.04 7.97 4.02
CA ALA A 22 -10.46 8.54 2.80
C ALA A 22 -11.02 7.83 1.55
N ILE A 23 -11.16 6.50 1.58
CA ILE A 23 -11.74 5.71 0.50
C ILE A 23 -13.24 6.03 0.34
N GLN A 24 -13.99 6.14 1.46
CA GLN A 24 -15.40 6.54 1.43
C GLN A 24 -15.57 7.95 0.85
N HIS A 25 -14.68 8.88 1.18
CA HIS A 25 -14.70 10.25 0.65
C HIS A 25 -14.55 10.30 -0.87
N VAL A 26 -13.78 9.40 -1.47
CA VAL A 26 -13.60 9.33 -2.93
C VAL A 26 -14.58 8.38 -3.64
N GLY A 27 -15.61 7.92 -2.93
CA GLY A 27 -16.76 7.22 -3.51
C GLY A 27 -16.73 5.68 -3.40
N GLY A 28 -15.76 5.08 -2.71
CA GLY A 28 -15.77 3.65 -2.37
C GLY A 28 -16.74 3.35 -1.23
N ASP A 29 -17.29 2.14 -1.20
CA ASP A 29 -18.02 1.59 -0.05
C ASP A 29 -17.04 0.80 0.83
N ALA A 30 -16.19 1.54 1.56
CA ALA A 30 -15.15 0.97 2.40
C ALA A 30 -15.67 0.60 3.78
N PHE A 31 -15.25 -0.55 4.29
CA PHE A 31 -15.58 -1.05 5.62
C PHE A 31 -14.40 -1.78 6.25
N LEU A 32 -14.29 -1.68 7.59
CA LEU A 32 -13.28 -2.41 8.37
C LEU A 32 -13.78 -3.82 8.65
N THR A 33 -12.93 -4.82 8.44
CA THR A 33 -13.29 -6.21 8.74
C THR A 33 -12.08 -7.09 9.02
N ALA A 34 -12.26 -8.04 9.96
CA ALA A 34 -11.41 -9.20 10.16
C ALA A 34 -12.09 -10.50 9.68
N ASP A 35 -13.31 -10.41 9.16
CA ASP A 35 -14.07 -11.55 8.67
C ASP A 35 -13.60 -11.95 7.27
N ALA A 36 -13.14 -13.20 7.15
CA ALA A 36 -12.60 -13.73 5.90
C ALA A 36 -13.63 -13.77 4.75
N ASP A 37 -14.89 -14.03 5.04
CA ASP A 37 -15.93 -14.12 4.02
C ASP A 37 -16.36 -12.73 3.55
N ALA A 38 -16.39 -11.77 4.46
CA ALA A 38 -16.58 -10.36 4.10
C ALA A 38 -15.44 -9.86 3.20
N VAL A 39 -14.19 -10.22 3.49
CA VAL A 39 -13.04 -9.89 2.61
C VAL A 39 -13.17 -10.56 1.25
N ARG A 40 -13.54 -11.86 1.21
CA ARG A 40 -13.70 -12.61 -0.06
C ARG A 40 -14.81 -12.06 -0.95
N SER A 41 -15.84 -11.46 -0.37
CA SER A 41 -16.97 -10.88 -1.11
C SER A 41 -16.74 -9.45 -1.60
N ALA A 42 -15.71 -8.76 -1.12
CA ALA A 42 -15.41 -7.39 -1.51
C ALA A 42 -14.83 -7.29 -2.94
N ASP A 43 -15.10 -6.17 -3.61
CA ASP A 43 -14.58 -5.88 -4.96
C ASP A 43 -13.08 -5.56 -4.95
N ALA A 44 -12.56 -5.04 -3.83
CA ALA A 44 -11.13 -4.75 -3.63
C ALA A 44 -10.75 -4.87 -2.15
N VAL A 45 -9.44 -4.98 -1.89
CA VAL A 45 -8.90 -5.16 -0.54
C VAL A 45 -7.79 -4.13 -0.27
N VAL A 46 -7.79 -3.59 0.96
CA VAL A 46 -6.73 -2.69 1.45
C VAL A 46 -6.08 -3.30 2.68
N LEU A 47 -4.77 -3.41 2.67
CA LEU A 47 -3.92 -3.82 3.78
C LEU A 47 -3.16 -2.60 4.32
N PRO A 48 -3.68 -1.88 5.30
CA PRO A 48 -2.93 -0.83 5.98
C PRO A 48 -1.99 -1.44 7.01
N GLY A 49 -0.97 -0.68 7.42
CA GLY A 49 -0.09 -1.10 8.50
C GLY A 49 0.71 0.06 9.07
N VAL A 50 0.99 0.00 10.38
CA VAL A 50 1.87 0.94 11.09
C VAL A 50 2.67 0.18 12.17
N GLY A 51 3.80 0.73 12.62
CA GLY A 51 4.64 0.10 13.62
C GLY A 51 5.69 -0.83 13.02
N ALA A 52 6.02 -1.92 13.69
CA ALA A 52 7.09 -2.83 13.31
C ALA A 52 6.60 -3.96 12.39
N PHE A 53 7.44 -4.32 11.41
CA PHE A 53 7.17 -5.38 10.42
C PHE A 53 6.76 -6.71 11.05
N GLY A 54 7.58 -7.24 11.99
CA GLY A 54 7.31 -8.51 12.66
C GLY A 54 5.98 -8.51 13.41
N ALA A 55 5.72 -7.45 14.18
CA ALA A 55 4.47 -7.32 14.93
C ALA A 55 3.23 -7.29 14.02
N CYS A 56 3.31 -6.62 12.86
CA CYS A 56 2.23 -6.61 11.88
C CYS A 56 2.00 -8.00 11.27
N MET A 57 3.07 -8.73 10.93
CA MET A 57 2.96 -10.09 10.41
C MET A 57 2.36 -11.05 11.43
N ASP A 58 2.79 -10.97 12.69
CA ASP A 58 2.26 -11.81 13.77
C ASP A 58 0.77 -11.53 14.02
N ALA A 59 0.37 -10.25 14.03
CA ALA A 59 -1.02 -9.87 14.21
C ALA A 59 -1.90 -10.36 13.03
N LEU A 60 -1.43 -10.21 11.79
CA LEU A 60 -2.13 -10.70 10.59
C LEU A 60 -2.33 -12.22 10.64
N ARG A 61 -1.28 -12.96 11.04
CA ARG A 61 -1.32 -14.42 11.22
C ARG A 61 -2.23 -14.84 12.37
N GLY A 62 -2.12 -14.13 13.49
CA GLY A 62 -2.97 -14.36 14.68
C GLY A 62 -4.46 -14.22 14.41
N CYS A 63 -4.85 -13.35 13.47
CA CYS A 63 -6.23 -13.20 13.00
C CYS A 63 -6.64 -14.19 11.90
N GLY A 64 -5.72 -15.04 11.41
CA GLY A 64 -5.98 -15.96 10.31
C GLY A 64 -6.15 -15.30 8.93
N LEU A 65 -5.74 -14.03 8.78
CA LEU A 65 -5.95 -13.28 7.55
C LEU A 65 -4.84 -13.45 6.51
N GLU A 66 -3.72 -14.12 6.84
CA GLU A 66 -2.61 -14.32 5.89
C GLU A 66 -3.08 -15.06 4.62
N SER A 67 -3.80 -16.19 4.77
CA SER A 67 -4.35 -16.93 3.63
C SER A 67 -5.37 -16.11 2.84
N VAL A 68 -6.18 -15.31 3.54
CA VAL A 68 -7.19 -14.44 2.91
C VAL A 68 -6.56 -13.36 2.03
N VAL A 69 -5.39 -12.83 2.44
CA VAL A 69 -4.61 -11.91 1.61
C VAL A 69 -4.13 -12.61 0.34
N HIS A 70 -3.53 -13.80 0.46
CA HIS A 70 -3.09 -14.59 -0.70
C HIS A 70 -4.23 -14.92 -1.65
N ASP A 71 -5.36 -15.39 -1.11
CA ASP A 71 -6.57 -15.66 -1.88
C ASP A 71 -7.05 -14.41 -2.63
N SER A 72 -7.09 -13.26 -1.93
CA SER A 72 -7.53 -11.99 -2.52
C SER A 72 -6.64 -11.54 -3.68
N VAL A 73 -5.32 -11.69 -3.56
CA VAL A 73 -4.38 -11.39 -4.63
C VAL A 73 -4.55 -12.36 -5.80
N ALA A 74 -4.70 -13.66 -5.52
CA ALA A 74 -4.83 -14.70 -6.54
C ALA A 74 -6.11 -14.57 -7.40
N THR A 75 -7.18 -13.96 -6.88
CA THR A 75 -8.41 -13.70 -7.65
C THR A 75 -8.26 -12.61 -8.71
N GLY A 76 -7.15 -11.85 -8.70
CA GLY A 76 -6.93 -10.74 -9.63
C GLY A 76 -7.63 -9.43 -9.24
N ARG A 77 -8.41 -9.40 -8.14
CA ARG A 77 -9.08 -8.17 -7.70
C ARG A 77 -8.06 -7.12 -7.20
N PRO A 78 -8.35 -5.83 -7.35
CA PRO A 78 -7.46 -4.77 -6.91
C PRO A 78 -7.10 -4.88 -5.42
N PHE A 79 -5.81 -4.82 -5.13
CA PHE A 79 -5.25 -4.93 -3.78
C PHE A 79 -4.31 -3.75 -3.51
N LEU A 80 -4.48 -3.05 -2.38
CA LEU A 80 -3.67 -1.90 -1.99
C LEU A 80 -2.97 -2.14 -0.65
N GLY A 81 -1.63 -2.19 -0.64
CA GLY A 81 -0.81 -2.16 0.57
C GLY A 81 -0.38 -0.73 0.94
N ILE A 82 -0.53 -0.32 2.22
CA ILE A 82 -0.19 1.03 2.68
C ILE A 82 0.85 0.97 3.79
N CYS A 83 1.99 1.65 3.61
CA CYS A 83 3.09 1.80 4.55
C CYS A 83 3.63 0.44 5.03
N VAL A 84 3.49 0.05 6.31
CA VAL A 84 3.90 -1.28 6.76
C VAL A 84 3.09 -2.39 6.07
N GLY A 85 1.82 -2.13 5.71
CA GLY A 85 1.03 -3.06 4.89
C GLY A 85 1.66 -3.33 3.51
N MET A 86 2.29 -2.33 2.90
CA MET A 86 3.14 -2.53 1.70
C MET A 86 4.38 -3.36 2.03
N GLN A 87 5.06 -3.08 3.15
CA GLN A 87 6.26 -3.81 3.56
C GLN A 87 5.96 -5.30 3.79
N MET A 88 4.81 -5.63 4.39
CA MET A 88 4.36 -7.00 4.61
C MET A 88 4.21 -7.80 3.30
N LEU A 89 4.00 -7.16 2.16
CA LEU A 89 3.93 -7.84 0.85
C LEU A 89 5.28 -8.39 0.38
N PHE A 90 6.40 -7.87 0.89
CA PHE A 90 7.74 -8.36 0.57
C PHE A 90 8.04 -9.71 1.23
N THR A 91 9.13 -10.36 0.80
CA THR A 91 9.55 -11.67 1.34
C THR A 91 10.14 -11.57 2.74
N ALA A 92 10.87 -10.49 3.04
CA ALA A 92 11.60 -10.31 4.30
C ALA A 92 11.86 -8.83 4.59
N SER A 93 12.28 -8.53 5.83
CA SER A 93 12.65 -7.18 6.27
C SER A 93 13.95 -7.20 7.07
N ASP A 94 14.75 -6.14 6.92
CA ASP A 94 15.94 -5.91 7.76
C ASP A 94 15.57 -5.42 9.17
N GLU A 95 14.34 -4.95 9.38
CA GLU A 95 13.84 -4.56 10.70
C GLU A 95 13.74 -5.77 11.63
N ASP A 96 13.25 -6.90 11.09
CA ASP A 96 13.15 -8.18 11.80
C ASP A 96 13.57 -9.32 10.85
N PRO A 97 14.86 -9.72 10.87
CA PRO A 97 15.35 -10.80 10.02
C PRO A 97 14.72 -12.18 10.28
N SER A 98 14.10 -12.37 11.44
CA SER A 98 13.41 -13.61 11.81
C SER A 98 12.01 -13.71 11.25
N ALA A 99 11.35 -12.56 11.00
CA ALA A 99 10.00 -12.50 10.46
C ALA A 99 9.99 -12.69 8.94
N ARG A 100 9.08 -13.50 8.46
CA ARG A 100 8.79 -13.68 7.04
C ARG A 100 7.58 -12.83 6.65
N GLY A 101 7.69 -12.11 5.53
CA GLY A 101 6.55 -11.44 4.93
C GLY A 101 5.71 -12.36 4.05
N LEU A 102 4.77 -11.78 3.34
CA LEU A 102 3.82 -12.50 2.48
C LEU A 102 4.44 -13.01 1.17
N GLY A 103 5.60 -12.47 0.74
CA GLY A 103 6.28 -12.89 -0.50
C GLY A 103 5.49 -12.61 -1.78
N ILE A 104 4.46 -11.77 -1.71
CA ILE A 104 3.68 -11.33 -2.87
C ILE A 104 4.53 -10.47 -3.80
N ILE A 105 5.40 -9.64 -3.25
CA ILE A 105 6.44 -8.91 -3.98
C ILE A 105 7.78 -9.53 -3.60
N PRO A 106 8.43 -10.34 -4.46
CA PRO A 106 9.76 -10.85 -4.18
C PRO A 106 10.76 -9.72 -3.97
N GLY A 107 11.57 -9.86 -2.92
CA GLY A 107 12.51 -8.82 -2.53
C GLY A 107 12.52 -8.60 -1.03
N ARG A 108 13.13 -7.50 -0.60
CA ARG A 108 13.39 -7.23 0.81
C ARG A 108 13.11 -5.78 1.19
N VAL A 109 12.57 -5.57 2.38
CA VAL A 109 12.48 -4.24 2.99
C VAL A 109 13.81 -3.93 3.67
N GLN A 110 14.47 -2.84 3.28
CA GLN A 110 15.81 -2.47 3.71
C GLN A 110 15.80 -1.14 4.45
N TRP A 111 16.76 -0.94 5.34
CA TRP A 111 16.95 0.36 5.98
C TRP A 111 17.26 1.45 4.94
N ILE A 112 16.66 2.63 5.10
CA ILE A 112 17.07 3.83 4.38
C ILE A 112 18.59 4.00 4.56
N PRO A 113 19.36 4.33 3.50
CA PRO A 113 20.80 4.45 3.58
C PRO A 113 21.28 5.35 4.71
N PRO A 114 22.47 5.12 5.28
CA PRO A 114 23.07 6.00 6.28
C PRO A 114 23.36 7.41 5.71
N GLY A 115 23.46 8.40 6.60
CA GLY A 115 23.75 9.80 6.19
C GLY A 115 22.54 10.71 6.20
N VAL A 116 21.34 10.17 6.35
CA VAL A 116 20.09 10.94 6.54
C VAL A 116 19.37 10.55 7.83
N LYS A 117 18.51 11.43 8.31
CA LYS A 117 17.71 11.17 9.51
C LYS A 117 16.71 10.03 9.28
N ARG A 118 16.60 9.12 10.23
CA ARG A 118 15.56 8.07 10.26
C ARG A 118 14.67 8.29 11.49
N PRO A 119 13.34 8.23 11.35
CA PRO A 119 12.58 8.05 10.11
C PRO A 119 12.64 9.28 9.17
N GLN A 120 12.46 9.05 7.84
CA GLN A 120 11.98 10.08 6.93
C GLN A 120 10.56 10.43 7.40
N MET A 121 10.36 11.59 7.97
CA MET A 121 9.05 12.06 8.44
C MET A 121 8.82 13.45 7.89
N GLN A 122 8.25 13.50 6.69
CA GLN A 122 8.06 14.75 5.95
C GLN A 122 7.15 14.56 4.73
N TRP A 123 6.70 15.68 4.16
CA TRP A 123 6.22 15.72 2.79
C TRP A 123 7.40 15.61 1.84
N ASN A 124 7.27 14.78 0.82
CA ASN A 124 8.28 14.64 -0.23
C ASN A 124 7.60 14.38 -1.57
N GLN A 125 8.33 14.69 -2.63
CA GLN A 125 7.84 14.62 -3.99
C GLN A 125 8.05 13.23 -4.58
N LEU A 126 7.01 12.70 -5.21
CA LEU A 126 7.10 11.46 -5.99
C LEU A 126 7.67 11.74 -7.38
N ARG A 127 8.55 10.85 -7.80
CA ARG A 127 8.93 10.68 -9.20
C ARG A 127 8.22 9.44 -9.73
N VAL A 128 7.20 9.65 -10.55
CA VAL A 128 6.47 8.56 -11.20
C VAL A 128 7.39 7.87 -12.20
N VAL A 129 7.51 6.54 -12.10
CA VAL A 129 8.29 5.67 -12.99
C VAL A 129 7.35 4.94 -13.96
N ALA A 130 6.28 4.33 -13.44
CA ALA A 130 5.25 3.67 -14.23
C ALA A 130 4.20 4.70 -14.67
N THR A 131 4.49 5.41 -15.75
CA THR A 131 3.65 6.51 -16.25
C THR A 131 2.32 6.06 -16.85
N ASP A 132 2.16 4.77 -17.13
CA ASP A 132 0.95 4.13 -17.61
C ASP A 132 0.13 3.45 -16.50
N ASP A 133 0.62 3.43 -15.24
CA ASP A 133 -0.10 2.84 -14.12
C ASP A 133 -1.40 3.60 -13.84
N PRO A 134 -2.57 2.94 -13.83
CA PRO A 134 -3.86 3.60 -13.65
C PRO A 134 -4.02 4.35 -12.32
N LEU A 135 -3.30 3.93 -11.26
CA LEU A 135 -3.35 4.61 -9.97
C LEU A 135 -2.55 5.92 -9.93
N LEU A 136 -1.59 6.07 -10.81
CA LEU A 136 -0.72 7.25 -10.91
C LEU A 136 -1.12 8.19 -12.06
N GLN A 137 -2.38 8.11 -12.51
CA GLN A 137 -2.92 8.99 -13.56
C GLN A 137 -3.60 10.23 -12.98
N GLY A 138 -3.44 11.34 -13.68
CA GLY A 138 -4.09 12.61 -13.37
C GLY A 138 -3.11 13.76 -13.15
N PRO A 139 -3.62 14.99 -13.10
CA PRO A 139 -2.80 16.19 -12.95
C PRO A 139 -2.06 16.28 -11.61
N GLU A 140 -2.47 15.49 -10.61
CA GLU A 140 -1.83 15.41 -9.31
C GLU A 140 -0.49 14.68 -9.34
N PHE A 141 -0.22 13.90 -10.39
CA PHE A 141 1.00 13.07 -10.52
C PHE A 141 2.04 13.65 -11.48
N THR A 142 1.95 14.97 -11.75
CA THR A 142 3.02 15.68 -12.47
C THR A 142 4.24 15.88 -11.58
N ALA A 143 5.39 16.17 -12.20
CA ALA A 143 6.65 16.36 -11.49
C ALA A 143 6.60 17.49 -10.43
N GLU A 144 5.73 18.49 -10.60
CA GLU A 144 5.60 19.62 -9.67
C GLU A 144 4.54 19.37 -8.57
N ALA A 145 3.54 18.50 -8.83
CA ALA A 145 2.33 18.39 -7.99
C ALA A 145 2.34 17.19 -7.05
N ALA A 146 3.13 16.15 -7.33
CA ALA A 146 3.05 14.83 -6.67
C ALA A 146 3.69 14.81 -5.26
N TRP A 147 3.25 15.69 -4.36
CA TRP A 147 3.70 15.72 -2.96
C TRP A 147 2.88 14.82 -2.08
N VAL A 148 3.55 13.91 -1.34
CA VAL A 148 2.93 12.93 -0.43
C VAL A 148 3.63 12.89 0.93
N TYR A 149 2.95 12.35 1.94
CA TYR A 149 3.44 12.29 3.30
C TYR A 149 4.10 10.94 3.60
N PHE A 150 5.35 11.00 4.03
CA PHE A 150 6.17 9.85 4.46
C PHE A 150 6.41 9.86 5.96
N VAL A 151 6.41 8.66 6.56
CA VAL A 151 6.90 8.40 7.91
C VAL A 151 7.42 6.96 7.98
N HIS A 152 8.70 6.75 7.62
CA HIS A 152 9.31 5.42 7.57
C HIS A 152 10.83 5.45 7.73
N SER A 153 11.41 4.35 8.22
CA SER A 153 12.85 4.15 8.35
C SER A 153 13.41 3.11 7.37
N LEU A 154 12.53 2.36 6.74
CA LEU A 154 12.86 1.32 5.76
C LEU A 154 12.08 1.55 4.47
N HIS A 155 12.56 1.00 3.35
CA HIS A 155 11.87 1.02 2.06
C HIS A 155 11.98 -0.34 1.36
N GLY A 156 11.04 -0.63 0.47
CA GLY A 156 11.05 -1.88 -0.30
C GLY A 156 12.11 -1.87 -1.40
N VAL A 157 12.82 -2.98 -1.54
CA VAL A 157 13.75 -3.25 -2.64
C VAL A 157 13.32 -4.54 -3.30
N PRO A 158 12.55 -4.46 -4.42
CA PRO A 158 12.08 -5.63 -5.14
C PRO A 158 13.21 -6.29 -5.93
N ASP A 159 13.13 -7.62 -6.10
CA ASP A 159 14.08 -8.37 -6.94
C ASP A 159 13.92 -8.01 -8.43
N ASP A 160 12.69 -7.68 -8.85
CA ASP A 160 12.40 -7.16 -10.20
C ASP A 160 12.17 -5.64 -10.14
N PRO A 161 13.10 -4.83 -10.68
CA PRO A 161 12.97 -3.37 -10.68
C PRO A 161 11.78 -2.85 -11.49
N ASN A 162 11.21 -3.63 -12.42
CA ASN A 162 10.00 -3.26 -13.15
C ASN A 162 8.75 -3.17 -12.24
N THR A 163 8.85 -3.71 -11.04
CA THR A 163 7.81 -3.58 -10.01
C THR A 163 7.73 -2.16 -9.42
N ILE A 164 8.77 -1.34 -9.59
CA ILE A 164 8.82 0.02 -9.01
C ILE A 164 7.93 0.95 -9.84
N ALA A 165 6.87 1.47 -9.21
CA ALA A 165 5.93 2.40 -9.84
C ALA A 165 6.28 3.87 -9.61
N ALA A 166 6.86 4.21 -8.44
CA ALA A 166 7.33 5.55 -8.14
C ALA A 166 8.49 5.54 -7.16
N THR A 167 9.32 6.59 -7.19
CA THR A 167 10.44 6.82 -6.28
C THR A 167 10.35 8.20 -5.62
N CYS A 168 11.18 8.46 -4.62
CA CYS A 168 11.42 9.79 -4.07
C CYS A 168 12.91 9.96 -3.74
N GLU A 169 13.36 11.21 -3.59
CA GLU A 169 14.75 11.51 -3.23
C GLU A 169 14.86 11.82 -1.73
N TYR A 170 15.62 11.00 -1.00
CA TYR A 170 15.93 11.22 0.41
C TYR A 170 17.26 10.57 0.81
N GLY A 171 18.35 11.34 0.67
CA GLY A 171 19.72 10.83 0.83
C GLY A 171 20.13 9.83 -0.25
N GLY A 172 19.43 9.83 -1.35
CA GLY A 172 19.47 8.93 -2.48
C GLY A 172 18.07 8.58 -2.94
N THR A 173 17.97 7.86 -4.05
CA THR A 173 16.69 7.43 -4.60
C THR A 173 16.11 6.30 -3.75
N LEU A 174 14.91 6.50 -3.17
CA LEU A 174 14.15 5.49 -2.44
C LEU A 174 12.92 5.06 -3.26
N ASN A 175 12.61 3.77 -3.23
CA ASN A 175 11.39 3.24 -3.82
C ASN A 175 10.18 3.61 -2.96
N ALA A 176 9.17 4.23 -3.56
CA ALA A 176 8.04 4.83 -2.86
C ALA A 176 6.69 4.17 -3.18
N ALA A 177 6.56 3.55 -4.36
CA ALA A 177 5.37 2.79 -4.75
C ALA A 177 5.73 1.63 -5.67
N PHE A 178 4.88 0.60 -5.67
CA PHE A 178 5.10 -0.65 -6.38
C PHE A 178 3.83 -1.13 -7.07
N ARG A 179 3.98 -1.76 -8.25
CA ARG A 179 2.90 -2.46 -8.96
C ARG A 179 3.36 -3.88 -9.32
N ARG A 180 2.57 -4.88 -8.96
CA ARG A 180 2.73 -6.25 -9.40
C ARG A 180 1.38 -6.85 -9.72
N GLY A 181 1.03 -6.92 -11.00
CA GLY A 181 -0.31 -7.35 -11.43
C GLY A 181 -1.42 -6.47 -10.84
N ASN A 182 -2.34 -7.10 -10.11
CA ASN A 182 -3.46 -6.43 -9.43
C ASN A 182 -3.08 -5.78 -8.08
N VAL A 183 -1.84 -5.95 -7.62
CA VAL A 183 -1.35 -5.40 -6.36
C VAL A 183 -0.67 -4.05 -6.60
N PHE A 184 -1.15 -3.01 -5.94
CA PHE A 184 -0.48 -1.73 -5.81
C PHE A 184 -0.08 -1.50 -4.36
N ALA A 185 1.06 -0.86 -4.13
CA ALA A 185 1.55 -0.68 -2.78
C ALA A 185 2.31 0.64 -2.63
N THR A 186 2.10 1.36 -1.51
CA THR A 186 2.71 2.65 -1.24
C THR A 186 3.47 2.66 0.08
N GLN A 187 4.68 3.23 0.09
CA GLN A 187 5.41 3.51 1.32
C GLN A 187 4.84 4.73 2.04
N PHE A 188 4.34 5.69 1.31
CA PHE A 188 3.65 6.85 1.86
C PHE A 188 2.21 6.52 2.26
N HIS A 189 1.60 7.43 2.99
CA HIS A 189 0.22 7.34 3.45
C HIS A 189 -0.70 8.14 2.53
N PRO A 190 -1.42 7.51 1.57
CA PRO A 190 -2.33 8.26 0.70
C PRO A 190 -3.45 8.94 1.49
N GLU A 191 -3.94 8.31 2.58
CA GLU A 191 -4.96 8.89 3.46
C GLU A 191 -4.50 10.14 4.24
N LYS A 192 -3.19 10.45 4.19
CA LYS A 192 -2.57 11.65 4.80
C LYS A 192 -1.94 12.58 3.77
N SER A 193 -2.06 12.26 2.47
CA SER A 193 -1.36 12.94 1.38
C SER A 193 -2.24 13.94 0.61
N SER A 194 -3.26 14.51 1.27
CA SER A 194 -4.11 15.57 0.71
C SER A 194 -4.65 15.21 -0.68
N ARG A 195 -4.62 16.14 -1.65
CA ARG A 195 -5.17 15.93 -3.00
C ARG A 195 -4.52 14.77 -3.74
N VAL A 196 -3.20 14.62 -3.66
CA VAL A 196 -2.47 13.54 -4.35
C VAL A 196 -2.90 12.18 -3.83
N GLY A 197 -2.97 12.05 -2.50
CA GLY A 197 -3.43 10.81 -1.88
C GLY A 197 -4.89 10.48 -2.20
N LEU A 198 -5.77 11.48 -2.18
CA LEU A 198 -7.18 11.30 -2.55
C LEU A 198 -7.33 10.95 -4.04
N ALA A 199 -6.51 11.53 -4.93
CA ALA A 199 -6.51 11.17 -6.35
C ALA A 199 -6.11 9.70 -6.55
N LEU A 200 -5.05 9.22 -5.86
CA LEU A 200 -4.63 7.82 -5.88
C LEU A 200 -5.77 6.90 -5.40
N LEU A 201 -6.37 7.20 -4.24
CA LEU A 201 -7.48 6.41 -3.70
C LEU A 201 -8.70 6.44 -4.63
N GLY A 202 -8.99 7.57 -5.27
CA GLY A 202 -10.05 7.68 -6.28
C GLY A 202 -9.78 6.82 -7.52
N ASN A 203 -8.52 6.74 -7.96
CA ASN A 203 -8.10 5.85 -9.04
C ASN A 203 -8.27 4.38 -8.62
N PHE A 204 -7.88 4.02 -7.40
CA PHE A 204 -8.09 2.68 -6.85
C PHE A 204 -9.56 2.29 -6.79
N VAL A 205 -10.44 3.19 -6.33
CA VAL A 205 -11.89 2.97 -6.32
C VAL A 205 -12.46 2.76 -7.73
N ARG A 206 -11.95 3.49 -8.74
CA ARG A 206 -12.34 3.28 -10.14
C ARG A 206 -11.88 1.92 -10.67
N GLU A 207 -10.64 1.52 -10.36
CA GLU A 207 -10.11 0.18 -10.73
C GLU A 207 -10.98 -0.92 -10.12
N ALA A 208 -11.33 -0.81 -8.82
CA ALA A 208 -12.23 -1.73 -8.13
C ALA A 208 -13.61 -1.82 -8.81
N GLY A 209 -14.20 -0.68 -9.19
CA GLY A 209 -15.51 -0.64 -9.85
C GLY A 209 -15.52 -1.18 -11.30
N SER A 210 -14.36 -1.33 -11.94
CA SER A 210 -14.24 -1.91 -13.28
C SER A 210 -13.95 -3.41 -13.26
N HIS A 211 -13.38 -3.95 -12.19
CA HIS A 211 -13.03 -5.37 -12.07
C HIS A 211 -14.27 -6.27 -11.85
N GLY A 212 -15.31 -5.79 -11.21
CA GLY A 212 -16.55 -6.53 -10.90
C GLY A 212 -17.56 -6.60 -12.06
N ARG A 213 -17.15 -6.22 -13.30
CA ARG A 213 -18.01 -6.27 -14.52
C ARG A 213 -17.42 -7.26 -15.54
#